data_b814be83209328ae46e6b08f3fdf7343
#
_entry.id   b814be83209328ae46e6b08f3fdf7343
#
_cell.length_a   1.000
_cell.length_b   1.000
_cell.length_c   1.000
_cell.angle_alpha   90.00
_cell.angle_beta   90.00
_cell.angle_gamma   90.00
#
_symmetry.space_group_name_H-M   'P 1'
#
loop_
_entity.id
_entity.type
_entity.pdbx_description
1 polymer ?
#
loop_
_entity_poly.entity_id
_entity_poly.type
_entity_poly.pdbx_seq_one_letter_code
_entity_poly.pdbx_strand_id
1 'polypeptide(L)'
;MNELQTTNQNQDLSREVPWISPTQLTQRIGRMLEVQKNVMKKGVHYGVIPGCQKPTLYKPGAQLLNMTFGVGTKPFNVEDLSSSEEKHYRVTLEVFNQSTGMVLGYGVGECSSMEEKYAWKKAVCDEEYNDTPDHMRREKYFKGKGGNGHYKVKQIRTNPFDVANTVLKMAEKRALIDA
;
A
#
# COMPACT_ATOMS: atom_id res chain seq x y z
N MET A 1 -42.63 -35.29 -33.00
CA MET A 1 -42.45 -35.31 -31.52
C MET A 1 -40.93 -35.30 -31.26
N ASN A 2 -40.43 -34.13 -30.96
CA ASN A 2 -38.99 -33.98 -30.60
C ASN A 2 -38.88 -33.88 -29.07
N GLU A 3 -38.34 -34.92 -28.49
CA GLU A 3 -37.99 -34.91 -27.06
C GLU A 3 -36.81 -33.99 -26.84
N LEU A 4 -37.02 -32.95 -26.04
CA LEU A 4 -36.00 -32.05 -25.52
C LEU A 4 -35.20 -32.83 -24.41
N GLN A 5 -34.00 -33.24 -24.73
CA GLN A 5 -33.05 -33.74 -23.72
C GLN A 5 -32.60 -32.59 -22.84
N THR A 6 -33.14 -32.54 -21.62
CA THR A 6 -32.68 -31.67 -20.56
C THR A 6 -31.35 -32.21 -20.00
N THR A 7 -30.25 -31.63 -20.42
CA THR A 7 -28.93 -31.93 -19.83
C THR A 7 -28.88 -31.29 -18.46
N ASN A 8 -29.11 -32.07 -17.41
CA ASN A 8 -28.89 -31.67 -16.04
C ASN A 8 -27.35 -31.62 -15.79
N GLN A 9 -26.76 -30.44 -15.98
CA GLN A 9 -25.43 -30.16 -15.47
C GLN A 9 -25.54 -29.79 -13.99
N ASN A 10 -25.72 -30.77 -13.14
CA ASN A 10 -25.35 -30.66 -11.74
C ASN A 10 -23.82 -30.57 -11.69
N GLN A 11 -23.28 -29.34 -11.79
CA GLN A 11 -21.90 -29.10 -11.39
C GLN A 11 -21.82 -29.34 -9.88
N ASP A 12 -21.19 -30.44 -9.55
CA ASP A 12 -20.85 -30.82 -8.18
C ASP A 12 -20.00 -29.71 -7.55
N LEU A 13 -20.66 -28.86 -6.74
CA LEU A 13 -20.06 -27.75 -6.02
C LEU A 13 -19.24 -28.22 -4.79
N SER A 14 -19.13 -29.50 -4.56
CA SER A 14 -18.25 -30.09 -3.55
C SER A 14 -16.80 -30.20 -4.04
N ARG A 15 -16.22 -29.12 -4.59
CA ARG A 15 -14.76 -29.03 -4.64
C ARG A 15 -14.27 -28.82 -3.20
N GLU A 16 -14.00 -29.92 -2.53
CA GLU A 16 -13.24 -29.89 -1.28
C GLU A 16 -11.98 -29.06 -1.54
N VAL A 17 -11.86 -27.94 -0.84
CA VAL A 17 -10.62 -27.16 -0.85
C VAL A 17 -9.55 -28.11 -0.32
N PRO A 18 -8.57 -28.53 -1.13
CA PRO A 18 -7.61 -29.53 -0.69
C PRO A 18 -6.84 -28.95 0.50
N TRP A 19 -7.00 -29.57 1.66
CA TRP A 19 -6.27 -29.20 2.87
C TRP A 19 -4.78 -29.31 2.61
N ILE A 20 -4.06 -28.23 2.83
CA ILE A 20 -2.60 -28.21 2.71
C ILE A 20 -2.05 -29.01 3.91
N SER A 21 -1.31 -30.07 3.64
CA SER A 21 -0.67 -30.83 4.71
C SER A 21 0.39 -29.99 5.42
N PRO A 22 0.68 -30.25 6.71
CA PRO A 22 1.76 -29.57 7.43
C PRO A 22 3.10 -29.59 6.69
N THR A 23 3.43 -30.68 6.03
CA THR A 23 4.65 -30.81 5.22
C THR A 23 4.66 -29.87 4.03
N GLN A 24 3.55 -29.77 3.30
CA GLN A 24 3.41 -28.83 2.19
C GLN A 24 3.48 -27.37 2.66
N LEU A 25 2.88 -27.06 3.81
CA LEU A 25 2.96 -25.73 4.42
C LEU A 25 4.41 -25.38 4.77
N THR A 26 5.13 -26.30 5.43
CA THR A 26 6.55 -26.13 5.76
C THR A 26 7.41 -25.88 4.53
N GLN A 27 7.17 -26.63 3.44
CA GLN A 27 7.88 -26.41 2.17
C GLN A 27 7.59 -25.05 1.56
N ARG A 28 6.34 -24.57 1.62
CA ARG A 28 5.97 -23.23 1.13
C ARG A 28 6.66 -22.14 1.94
N ILE A 29 6.65 -22.26 3.27
CA ILE A 29 7.35 -21.34 4.17
C ILE A 29 8.87 -21.36 3.88
N GLY A 30 9.47 -22.52 3.68
CA GLY A 30 10.88 -22.65 3.30
C GLY A 30 11.22 -21.87 2.05
N ARG A 31 10.40 -21.98 0.98
CA ARG A 31 10.58 -21.19 -0.25
C ARG A 31 10.46 -19.68 -0.02
N MET A 32 9.52 -19.25 0.83
CA MET A 32 9.42 -17.82 1.20
C MET A 32 10.71 -17.32 1.86
N LEU A 33 11.24 -18.08 2.80
CA LEU A 33 12.49 -17.73 3.49
C LEU A 33 13.68 -17.72 2.54
N GLU A 34 13.75 -18.63 1.58
CA GLU A 34 14.78 -18.64 0.53
C GLU A 34 14.70 -17.38 -0.35
N VAL A 35 13.50 -16.97 -0.78
CA VAL A 35 13.30 -15.73 -1.55
C VAL A 35 13.72 -14.54 -0.72
N GLN A 36 13.31 -14.48 0.55
CA GLN A 36 13.71 -13.40 1.45
C GLN A 36 15.23 -13.31 1.59
N LYS A 37 15.89 -14.44 1.82
CA LYS A 37 17.34 -14.50 2.08
C LYS A 37 18.18 -14.24 0.83
N ASN A 38 17.81 -14.83 -0.32
CA ASN A 38 18.66 -14.88 -1.50
C ASN A 38 18.32 -13.81 -2.54
N VAL A 39 17.09 -13.31 -2.56
CA VAL A 39 16.59 -12.39 -3.60
C VAL A 39 16.23 -11.02 -3.04
N MET A 40 15.62 -10.97 -1.86
CA MET A 40 15.19 -9.69 -1.29
C MET A 40 16.36 -8.90 -0.71
N LYS A 41 16.44 -7.61 -1.06
CA LYS A 41 17.50 -6.69 -0.60
C LYS A 41 16.91 -5.69 0.39
N LYS A 42 17.57 -5.56 1.56
CA LYS A 42 17.25 -4.51 2.53
C LYS A 42 17.44 -3.11 1.89
N GLY A 43 16.53 -2.21 2.18
CA GLY A 43 16.50 -0.86 1.59
C GLY A 43 15.80 -0.78 0.22
N VAL A 44 15.59 -1.92 -0.47
CA VAL A 44 14.89 -1.99 -1.76
C VAL A 44 13.54 -2.69 -1.61
N HIS A 45 13.54 -3.90 -1.05
CA HIS A 45 12.35 -4.73 -0.93
C HIS A 45 11.70 -4.65 0.44
N TYR A 46 12.48 -4.36 1.47
CA TYR A 46 12.02 -4.16 2.84
C TYR A 46 13.00 -3.27 3.62
N GLY A 47 12.55 -2.71 4.72
CA GLY A 47 13.40 -1.91 5.61
C GLY A 47 12.59 -1.15 6.65
N VAL A 48 13.30 -0.40 7.49
CA VAL A 48 12.68 0.42 8.53
C VAL A 48 12.31 1.77 7.93
N ILE A 49 11.04 2.14 8.04
CA ILE A 49 10.55 3.47 7.67
C ILE A 49 10.60 4.41 8.88
N PRO A 50 10.79 5.73 8.69
CA PRO A 50 10.78 6.69 9.78
C PRO A 50 9.50 6.56 10.63
N GLY A 51 9.67 6.48 11.95
CA GLY A 51 8.57 6.29 12.89
C GLY A 51 8.21 4.84 13.22
N CYS A 52 8.75 3.85 12.50
CA CYS A 52 8.56 2.42 12.79
C CYS A 52 9.83 1.83 13.41
N GLN A 53 9.66 0.92 14.38
CA GLN A 53 10.79 0.20 14.96
C GLN A 53 11.11 -1.11 14.21
N LYS A 54 10.11 -1.70 13.56
CA LYS A 54 10.22 -2.98 12.85
C LYS A 54 10.37 -2.77 11.34
N PRO A 55 11.07 -3.68 10.64
CA PRO A 55 11.11 -3.68 9.20
C PRO A 55 9.71 -3.83 8.59
N THR A 56 9.46 -3.08 7.54
CA THR A 56 8.21 -3.08 6.78
C THR A 56 8.51 -3.52 5.36
N LEU A 57 7.59 -4.27 4.76
CA LEU A 57 7.65 -4.65 3.34
C LEU A 57 7.43 -3.39 2.48
N TYR A 58 8.23 -3.25 1.42
CA TYR A 58 8.07 -2.17 0.44
C TYR A 58 7.32 -2.67 -0.80
N LYS A 59 6.74 -1.75 -1.59
CA LYS A 59 6.03 -2.12 -2.84
C LYS A 59 6.84 -3.07 -3.75
N PRO A 60 8.15 -2.85 -4.03
CA PRO A 60 8.94 -3.80 -4.80
C PRO A 60 9.05 -5.19 -4.16
N GLY A 61 9.07 -5.25 -2.83
CA GLY A 61 9.07 -6.52 -2.10
C GLY A 61 7.75 -7.28 -2.23
N ALA A 62 6.63 -6.58 -2.09
CA ALA A 62 5.30 -7.16 -2.29
C ALA A 62 5.13 -7.67 -3.74
N GLN A 63 5.54 -6.89 -4.74
CA GLN A 63 5.51 -7.28 -6.14
C GLN A 63 6.37 -8.53 -6.42
N LEU A 64 7.55 -8.62 -5.82
CA LEU A 64 8.43 -9.78 -5.94
C LEU A 64 7.77 -11.04 -5.35
N LEU A 65 7.16 -10.94 -4.17
CA LEU A 65 6.44 -12.05 -3.55
C LEU A 65 5.24 -12.48 -4.41
N ASN A 66 4.44 -11.53 -4.88
CA ASN A 66 3.31 -11.81 -5.77
C ASN A 66 3.76 -12.58 -7.01
N MET A 67 4.82 -12.13 -7.68
CA MET A 67 5.39 -12.82 -8.84
C MET A 67 5.89 -14.24 -8.48
N THR A 68 6.55 -14.40 -7.34
CA THR A 68 7.10 -15.68 -6.89
C THR A 68 6.02 -16.72 -6.63
N PHE A 69 4.88 -16.29 -6.10
CA PHE A 69 3.79 -17.18 -5.70
C PHE A 69 2.63 -17.25 -6.71
N GLY A 70 2.77 -16.63 -7.88
CA GLY A 70 1.73 -16.60 -8.90
C GLY A 70 0.47 -15.87 -8.42
N VAL A 71 0.65 -14.84 -7.60
CA VAL A 71 -0.43 -14.01 -7.09
C VAL A 71 -0.56 -12.77 -7.96
N GLY A 72 -1.77 -12.48 -8.42
CA GLY A 72 -2.13 -11.25 -9.10
C GLY A 72 -2.89 -10.30 -8.18
N THR A 73 -2.77 -9.01 -8.46
CA THR A 73 -3.59 -7.98 -7.81
C THR A 73 -4.25 -7.11 -8.87
N LYS A 74 -5.49 -6.71 -8.65
CA LYS A 74 -6.20 -5.75 -9.50
C LYS A 74 -7.02 -4.81 -8.63
N PRO A 75 -7.29 -3.58 -9.08
CA PRO A 75 -8.22 -2.69 -8.41
C PRO A 75 -9.61 -3.34 -8.34
N PHE A 76 -10.18 -3.36 -7.13
CA PHE A 76 -11.55 -3.81 -6.89
C PHE A 76 -12.47 -2.60 -6.71
N ASN A 77 -12.05 -1.65 -5.88
CA ASN A 77 -12.77 -0.41 -5.63
C ASN A 77 -11.80 0.74 -5.37
N VAL A 78 -12.15 1.92 -5.84
CA VAL A 78 -11.45 3.18 -5.55
C VAL A 78 -12.50 4.20 -5.12
N GLU A 79 -12.49 4.53 -3.83
CA GLU A 79 -13.38 5.52 -3.25
C GLU A 79 -12.67 6.87 -3.19
N ASP A 80 -13.27 7.88 -3.80
CA ASP A 80 -12.86 9.27 -3.63
C ASP A 80 -13.66 9.88 -2.47
N LEU A 81 -12.99 10.05 -1.33
CA LEU A 81 -13.52 10.63 -0.10
C LEU A 81 -13.13 12.10 0.05
N SER A 82 -12.67 12.73 -1.04
CA SER A 82 -12.17 14.09 -1.06
C SER A 82 -13.26 15.12 -0.77
N SER A 83 -12.83 16.27 -0.22
CA SER A 83 -13.63 17.48 -0.07
C SER A 83 -13.00 18.64 -0.84
N SER A 84 -13.56 19.84 -0.67
CA SER A 84 -12.97 21.08 -1.22
C SER A 84 -11.59 21.42 -0.62
N GLU A 85 -11.30 20.92 0.58
CA GLU A 85 -10.08 21.24 1.33
C GLU A 85 -9.14 20.04 1.52
N GLU A 86 -9.55 18.85 1.08
CA GLU A 86 -8.83 17.61 1.29
C GLU A 86 -8.90 16.71 0.07
N LYS A 87 -7.78 16.08 -0.27
CA LYS A 87 -7.73 14.91 -1.16
C LYS A 87 -7.55 13.65 -0.33
N HIS A 88 -8.51 12.74 -0.45
CA HIS A 88 -8.58 11.56 0.38
C HIS A 88 -9.08 10.37 -0.45
N TYR A 89 -8.33 9.30 -0.47
CA TYR A 89 -8.67 8.11 -1.26
C TYR A 89 -8.55 6.85 -0.41
N ARG A 90 -9.53 5.95 -0.60
CA ARG A 90 -9.48 4.57 -0.14
C ARG A 90 -9.45 3.65 -1.35
N VAL A 91 -8.48 2.77 -1.40
CA VAL A 91 -8.29 1.80 -2.48
C VAL A 91 -8.43 0.40 -1.91
N THR A 92 -9.26 -0.41 -2.55
CA THR A 92 -9.36 -1.85 -2.29
C THR A 92 -8.78 -2.59 -3.49
N LEU A 93 -7.82 -3.47 -3.25
CA LEU A 93 -7.28 -4.38 -4.24
C LEU A 93 -7.81 -5.79 -4.00
N GLU A 94 -8.18 -6.46 -5.07
CA GLU A 94 -8.46 -7.89 -5.06
C GLU A 94 -7.17 -8.65 -5.31
N VAL A 95 -6.96 -9.68 -4.52
CA VAL A 95 -5.83 -10.62 -4.63
C VAL A 95 -6.34 -11.92 -5.19
N PHE A 96 -5.73 -12.42 -6.24
CA PHE A 96 -6.19 -13.63 -6.91
C PHE A 96 -5.01 -14.53 -7.34
N ASN A 97 -5.26 -15.81 -7.46
CA ASN A 97 -4.31 -16.75 -8.03
C ASN A 97 -4.29 -16.58 -9.56
N GLN A 98 -3.12 -16.29 -10.14
CA GLN A 98 -2.98 -16.02 -11.59
C GLN A 98 -3.32 -17.22 -12.46
N SER A 99 -3.10 -18.45 -11.96
CA SER A 99 -3.34 -19.68 -12.75
C SER A 99 -4.81 -20.09 -12.75
N THR A 100 -5.51 -19.85 -11.64
CA THR A 100 -6.91 -20.34 -11.46
C THR A 100 -7.93 -19.21 -11.52
N GLY A 101 -7.52 -17.95 -11.37
CA GLY A 101 -8.41 -16.80 -11.21
C GLY A 101 -9.14 -16.76 -9.86
N MET A 102 -8.88 -17.71 -8.97
CA MET A 102 -9.55 -17.78 -7.67
C MET A 102 -9.15 -16.58 -6.81
N VAL A 103 -10.13 -15.89 -6.24
CA VAL A 103 -9.91 -14.78 -5.30
C VAL A 103 -9.34 -15.36 -3.99
N LEU A 104 -8.25 -14.78 -3.53
CA LEU A 104 -7.56 -15.18 -2.30
C LEU A 104 -7.91 -14.24 -1.14
N GLY A 105 -8.22 -12.98 -1.44
CA GLY A 105 -8.53 -11.99 -0.44
C GLY A 105 -8.56 -10.58 -1.01
N TYR A 106 -8.58 -9.61 -0.11
CA TYR A 106 -8.58 -8.19 -0.44
C TYR A 106 -7.59 -7.45 0.47
N GLY A 107 -6.95 -6.42 -0.07
CA GLY A 107 -6.15 -5.50 0.71
C GLY A 107 -6.74 -4.09 0.61
N VAL A 108 -6.74 -3.36 1.71
CA VAL A 108 -7.29 -2.00 1.79
C VAL A 108 -6.18 -1.01 2.15
N GLY A 109 -6.16 0.11 1.47
CA GLY A 109 -5.24 1.19 1.74
C GLY A 109 -5.92 2.54 1.65
N GLU A 110 -5.64 3.39 2.60
CA GLU A 110 -6.22 4.74 2.69
C GLU A 110 -5.12 5.77 2.86
N CYS A 111 -5.30 6.94 2.25
CA CYS A 111 -4.36 8.04 2.35
C CYS A 111 -5.06 9.38 2.14
N SER A 112 -4.65 10.36 2.93
CA SER A 112 -5.18 11.73 2.89
C SER A 112 -4.07 12.76 2.70
N SER A 113 -4.37 13.85 2.01
CA SER A 113 -3.53 15.04 1.91
C SER A 113 -3.37 15.76 3.26
N MET A 114 -4.22 15.45 4.24
CA MET A 114 -4.14 15.99 5.60
C MET A 114 -3.11 15.26 6.48
N GLU A 115 -2.56 14.12 6.01
CA GLU A 115 -1.42 13.51 6.70
C GLU A 115 -0.25 14.50 6.75
N GLU A 116 0.42 14.56 7.90
CA GLU A 116 1.44 15.57 8.19
C GLU A 116 2.52 15.71 7.10
N LYS A 117 2.91 14.60 6.50
CA LYS A 117 3.93 14.57 5.43
C LYS A 117 3.47 15.19 4.11
N TYR A 118 2.16 15.33 3.89
CA TYR A 118 1.59 15.92 2.68
C TYR A 118 0.99 17.31 2.96
N ALA A 119 0.47 17.50 4.16
CA ALA A 119 -0.19 18.73 4.56
C ALA A 119 0.77 19.93 4.66
N TRP A 120 2.07 19.68 4.80
CA TRP A 120 3.06 20.70 5.02
C TRP A 120 4.29 20.50 4.14
N LYS A 121 4.72 21.55 3.47
CA LYS A 121 5.98 21.62 2.71
C LYS A 121 6.93 22.63 3.31
N LYS A 122 8.23 22.45 3.09
CA LYS A 122 9.23 23.46 3.45
C LYS A 122 9.00 24.70 2.62
N ALA A 123 9.01 25.87 3.24
CA ALA A 123 9.03 27.14 2.52
C ALA A 123 10.32 27.25 1.69
N VAL A 124 10.23 27.81 0.50
CA VAL A 124 11.36 27.97 -0.42
C VAL A 124 12.31 29.05 0.09
N CYS A 125 11.76 30.14 0.61
CA CYS A 125 12.51 31.26 1.17
C CYS A 125 11.77 31.87 2.36
N ASP A 126 12.41 32.84 3.02
CA ASP A 126 11.82 33.53 4.17
C ASP A 126 10.67 34.46 3.77
N GLU A 127 10.72 35.00 2.57
CA GLU A 127 9.67 35.85 2.01
C GLU A 127 8.38 35.05 1.83
N GLU A 128 8.44 33.87 1.18
CA GLU A 128 7.28 32.99 1.02
C GLU A 128 6.65 32.64 2.38
N TYR A 129 7.49 32.36 3.38
CA TYR A 129 7.00 32.05 4.72
C TYR A 129 6.32 33.26 5.38
N ASN A 130 6.90 34.45 5.27
CA ASN A 130 6.39 35.65 5.91
C ASN A 130 5.10 36.15 5.24
N ASP A 131 4.98 36.00 3.93
CA ASP A 131 3.79 36.40 3.16
C ASP A 131 2.63 35.37 3.32
N THR A 132 2.94 34.16 3.81
CA THR A 132 1.92 33.14 4.08
C THR A 132 1.14 33.50 5.35
N PRO A 133 -0.22 33.46 5.35
CA PRO A 133 -1.04 33.69 6.53
C PRO A 133 -0.64 32.80 7.71
N ASP A 134 -0.75 33.30 8.94
CA ASP A 134 -0.28 32.61 10.17
C ASP A 134 -0.88 31.22 10.35
N HIS A 135 -2.17 31.03 10.00
CA HIS A 135 -2.84 29.73 10.09
C HIS A 135 -2.39 28.72 9.03
N MET A 136 -1.67 29.18 8.00
CA MET A 136 -1.13 28.37 6.90
C MET A 136 0.39 28.20 6.96
N ARG A 137 1.04 28.67 8.02
CA ARG A 137 2.48 28.52 8.23
C ARG A 137 2.80 28.00 9.63
N ARG A 138 3.96 27.34 9.77
CA ARG A 138 4.46 26.87 11.08
C ARG A 138 5.96 26.69 11.06
N GLU A 139 6.55 26.64 12.24
CA GLU A 139 7.90 26.13 12.45
C GLU A 139 7.82 24.72 13.05
N LYS A 140 8.51 23.76 12.44
CA LYS A 140 8.63 22.38 12.95
C LYS A 140 10.05 22.09 13.38
N TYR A 141 10.20 21.46 14.57
CA TYR A 141 11.47 21.01 15.07
C TYR A 141 11.84 19.64 14.53
N PHE A 142 13.09 19.49 14.14
CA PHE A 142 13.67 18.22 13.71
C PHE A 142 14.92 17.92 14.53
N LYS A 143 15.20 16.63 14.76
CA LYS A 143 16.44 16.20 15.38
C LYS A 143 17.60 16.36 14.39
N GLY A 144 18.70 16.92 14.87
CA GLY A 144 19.94 17.01 14.10
C GLY A 144 20.52 15.62 13.76
N LYS A 145 21.29 15.55 12.67
CA LYS A 145 22.03 14.34 12.32
C LYS A 145 23.00 13.99 13.46
N GLY A 146 22.99 12.72 13.89
CA GLY A 146 23.86 12.25 15.00
C GLY A 146 23.24 12.39 16.40
N GLY A 147 21.97 12.82 16.51
CA GLY A 147 21.27 12.89 17.81
C GLY A 147 21.60 14.13 18.66
N ASN A 148 22.51 14.97 18.23
CA ASN A 148 22.89 16.20 18.93
C ASN A 148 22.12 17.41 18.37
N GLY A 149 21.32 18.05 19.23
CA GLY A 149 20.62 19.29 18.93
C GLY A 149 19.32 19.10 18.13
N HIS A 150 18.66 20.22 17.94
CA HIS A 150 17.42 20.34 17.17
C HIS A 150 17.55 21.54 16.23
N TYR A 151 16.94 21.45 15.06
CA TYR A 151 16.83 22.59 14.16
C TYR A 151 15.37 22.80 13.78
N LYS A 152 15.03 24.05 13.47
CA LYS A 152 13.70 24.43 13.03
C LYS A 152 13.64 24.49 11.51
N VAL A 153 12.50 24.09 10.95
CA VAL A 153 12.19 24.26 9.53
C VAL A 153 10.90 25.05 9.41
N LYS A 154 10.96 26.15 8.67
CA LYS A 154 9.81 26.94 8.27
C LYS A 154 9.00 26.14 7.25
N GLN A 155 7.72 25.93 7.52
CA GLN A 155 6.82 25.15 6.69
C GLN A 155 5.56 25.97 6.39
N ILE A 156 5.03 25.75 5.19
CA ILE A 156 3.76 26.32 4.74
C ILE A 156 2.80 25.19 4.34
N ARG A 157 1.51 25.51 4.36
CA ARG A 157 0.45 24.58 3.99
C ARG A 157 0.57 24.20 2.51
N THR A 158 0.52 22.91 2.22
CA THR A 158 0.48 22.41 0.84
C THR A 158 -0.93 22.53 0.28
N ASN A 159 -1.06 22.94 -0.98
CA ASN A 159 -2.34 22.82 -1.65
C ASN A 159 -2.67 21.32 -1.84
N PRO A 160 -3.81 20.82 -1.33
CA PRO A 160 -4.15 19.39 -1.40
C PRO A 160 -4.25 18.87 -2.84
N PHE A 161 -4.59 19.71 -3.80
CA PHE A 161 -4.69 19.34 -5.21
C PHE A 161 -3.32 19.03 -5.84
N ASP A 162 -2.26 19.69 -5.38
CA ASP A 162 -0.89 19.46 -5.88
C ASP A 162 -0.39 18.06 -5.52
N VAL A 163 -0.91 17.46 -4.46
CA VAL A 163 -0.51 16.14 -3.96
C VAL A 163 -1.55 15.03 -4.24
N ALA A 164 -2.63 15.32 -4.95
CA ALA A 164 -3.74 14.39 -5.20
C ALA A 164 -3.27 13.04 -5.77
N ASN A 165 -2.46 13.07 -6.83
CA ASN A 165 -1.92 11.84 -7.44
C ASN A 165 -0.97 11.09 -6.48
N THR A 166 -0.21 11.81 -5.67
CA THR A 166 0.69 11.22 -4.67
C THR A 166 -0.10 10.50 -3.58
N VAL A 167 -1.19 11.10 -3.13
CA VAL A 167 -2.10 10.54 -2.12
C VAL A 167 -2.78 9.28 -2.67
N LEU A 168 -3.31 9.32 -3.91
CA LEU A 168 -3.92 8.16 -4.55
C LEU A 168 -2.92 7.00 -4.71
N LYS A 169 -1.73 7.25 -5.24
CA LYS A 169 -0.67 6.23 -5.35
C LYS A 169 -0.22 5.67 -4.01
N MET A 170 -0.31 6.46 -2.94
CA MET A 170 0.03 5.98 -1.61
C MET A 170 -1.08 5.10 -1.02
N ALA A 171 -2.36 5.42 -1.26
CA ALA A 171 -3.47 4.55 -0.90
C ALA A 171 -3.36 3.20 -1.62
N GLU A 172 -3.10 3.19 -2.95
CA GLU A 172 -2.85 1.98 -3.74
C GLU A 172 -1.66 1.16 -3.18
N LYS A 173 -0.55 1.84 -2.87
CA LYS A 173 0.62 1.18 -2.28
C LYS A 173 0.32 0.53 -0.93
N ARG A 174 -0.46 1.20 -0.08
CA ARG A 174 -0.88 0.65 1.22
C ARG A 174 -1.78 -0.57 1.03
N ALA A 175 -2.75 -0.50 0.10
CA ALA A 175 -3.60 -1.63 -0.24
C ALA A 175 -2.80 -2.85 -0.71
N LEU A 176 -1.76 -2.64 -1.55
CA LEU A 176 -0.90 -3.73 -2.02
C LEU A 176 -0.06 -4.36 -0.90
N ILE A 177 0.31 -3.60 0.12
CA ILE A 177 1.09 -4.13 1.26
C ILE A 177 0.20 -4.83 2.28
N ASP A 178 -1.08 -4.42 2.37
CA ASP A 178 -2.09 -5.00 3.24
C ASP A 178 -2.59 -6.35 2.69
N ALA A 179 -2.62 -6.47 1.38
CA ALA A 179 -3.06 -7.66 0.65
C ALA A 179 -2.09 -8.85 0.79
#